data_af839085967fff770447abb20663453a
#
_entry.id   af839085967fff770447abb20663453a
#
_cell.length_a   1.000
_cell.length_b   1.000
_cell.length_c   1.000
_cell.angle_alpha   90.00
_cell.angle_beta   90.00
_cell.angle_gamma   90.00
#
_symmetry.space_group_name_H-M   'P 1'
#
loop_
_entity.id
_entity.type
_entity.pdbx_description
1 polymer ?
#
loop_
_entity_poly.entity_id
_entity_poly.type
_entity_poly.pdbx_seq_one_letter_code
_entity_poly.pdbx_strand_id
1 'polypeptide(L)'
;MRYLSTRGHAERKRFCDILLEGLAPDGGLYLPESYPQISTERLGQLRQIYAEQGYAALAFEILSLYIDDIPADDLRALCAKTYTEAVFGSAAITPVRPLEGPLPIQALSNGPTLAFKDMAMQLLGNLFESELAR
;
A
#
# COMPACT_ATOMS: atom_id res chain seq x y z
N MET A 1 -6.93 2.35 -12.97
CA MET A 1 -6.02 1.17 -13.12
C MET A 1 -6.83 -0.07 -13.41
N ARG A 2 -6.35 -0.98 -14.27
CA ARG A 2 -6.94 -2.29 -14.50
C ARG A 2 -5.97 -3.37 -14.06
N TYR A 3 -6.50 -4.52 -13.71
CA TYR A 3 -5.76 -5.67 -13.19
C TYR A 3 -6.01 -6.91 -14.07
N LEU A 4 -5.01 -7.72 -14.21
CA LEU A 4 -5.05 -8.95 -15.03
C LEU A 4 -4.55 -10.15 -14.22
N SER A 5 -5.04 -11.35 -14.57
CA SER A 5 -4.56 -12.59 -13.94
C SER A 5 -3.16 -12.96 -14.43
N THR A 6 -2.33 -13.45 -13.50
CA THR A 6 -1.01 -14.04 -13.82
C THR A 6 -1.08 -15.31 -14.67
N ARG A 7 -2.25 -15.94 -14.76
CA ARG A 7 -2.49 -17.13 -15.56
C ARG A 7 -3.19 -16.87 -16.90
N GLY A 8 -3.47 -15.59 -17.20
CA GLY A 8 -3.97 -15.19 -18.51
C GLY A 8 -5.48 -15.13 -18.65
N HIS A 9 -6.26 -15.18 -17.58
CA HIS A 9 -7.69 -14.92 -17.65
C HIS A 9 -7.94 -13.56 -18.34
N ALA A 10 -8.87 -13.54 -19.31
CA ALA A 10 -9.03 -12.41 -20.23
C ALA A 10 -9.68 -11.19 -19.60
N GLU A 11 -10.44 -11.35 -18.53
CA GLU A 11 -11.16 -10.26 -17.87
C GLU A 11 -10.20 -9.28 -17.20
N ARG A 12 -10.47 -7.99 -17.38
CA ARG A 12 -9.76 -6.87 -16.76
C ARG A 12 -10.65 -6.27 -15.68
N LYS A 13 -10.23 -6.36 -14.42
CA LYS A 13 -11.00 -5.92 -13.26
C LYS A 13 -10.44 -4.64 -12.65
N ARG A 14 -11.25 -3.96 -11.86
CA ARG A 14 -10.82 -2.82 -11.05
C ARG A 14 -10.34 -3.29 -9.68
N PHE A 15 -9.73 -2.39 -8.91
CA PHE A 15 -9.17 -2.74 -7.60
C PHE A 15 -10.25 -3.24 -6.62
N CYS A 16 -11.37 -2.54 -6.49
CA CYS A 16 -12.45 -2.94 -5.58
C CYS A 16 -13.05 -4.30 -5.94
N ASP A 17 -13.14 -4.64 -7.23
CA ASP A 17 -13.62 -5.96 -7.68
C ASP A 17 -12.68 -7.07 -7.19
N ILE A 18 -11.36 -6.91 -7.41
CA ILE A 18 -10.37 -7.93 -7.03
C ILE A 18 -10.13 -8.01 -5.54
N LEU A 19 -10.35 -6.91 -4.82
CA LEU A 19 -10.21 -6.86 -3.36
C LEU A 19 -11.13 -7.91 -2.71
N LEU A 20 -12.37 -8.00 -3.15
CA LEU A 20 -13.36 -8.93 -2.59
C LEU A 20 -13.22 -10.36 -3.13
N GLU A 21 -12.69 -10.53 -4.35
CA GLU A 21 -12.47 -11.86 -4.93
C GLU A 21 -11.28 -12.61 -4.35
N GLY A 22 -10.19 -11.92 -4.11
CA GLY A 22 -8.91 -12.49 -3.69
C GLY A 22 -8.10 -13.08 -4.84
N LEU A 23 -8.47 -14.23 -5.39
CA LEU A 23 -7.82 -14.86 -6.54
C LEU A 23 -8.63 -14.71 -7.82
N ALA A 24 -7.96 -14.70 -8.96
CA ALA A 24 -8.61 -14.72 -10.25
C ALA A 24 -9.34 -16.08 -10.49
N PRO A 25 -10.38 -16.13 -11.36
CA PRO A 25 -11.16 -17.35 -11.60
C PRO A 25 -10.33 -18.55 -12.07
N ASP A 26 -9.18 -18.31 -12.71
CA ASP A 26 -8.20 -19.33 -13.14
C ASP A 26 -7.20 -19.71 -12.04
N GLY A 27 -7.37 -19.22 -10.81
CA GLY A 27 -6.48 -19.42 -9.68
C GLY A 27 -5.18 -18.60 -9.77
N GLY A 28 -5.10 -17.63 -10.68
CA GLY A 28 -4.00 -16.69 -10.78
C GLY A 28 -4.06 -15.59 -9.73
N LEU A 29 -2.95 -14.89 -9.54
CA LEU A 29 -2.90 -13.65 -8.79
C LEU A 29 -3.26 -12.47 -9.70
N TYR A 30 -3.68 -11.35 -9.12
CA TYR A 30 -3.90 -10.13 -9.86
C TYR A 30 -2.67 -9.23 -9.89
N LEU A 31 -2.30 -8.75 -11.06
CA LEU A 31 -1.27 -7.76 -11.29
C LEU A 31 -1.86 -6.54 -12.00
N PRO A 32 -1.33 -5.33 -11.75
CA PRO A 32 -1.73 -4.17 -12.53
C PRO A 32 -1.36 -4.37 -14.01
N GLU A 33 -2.22 -3.92 -14.92
CA GLU A 33 -1.99 -4.02 -16.37
C GLU A 33 -0.76 -3.24 -16.83
N SER A 34 -0.41 -2.18 -16.09
CA SER A 34 0.80 -1.41 -16.31
C SER A 34 1.37 -0.93 -14.97
N TYR A 35 2.70 -0.83 -14.90
CA TYR A 35 3.38 -0.28 -13.73
C TYR A 35 3.59 1.22 -13.89
N PRO A 36 3.00 2.07 -13.02
CA PRO A 36 3.24 3.51 -13.04
C PRO A 36 4.73 3.83 -12.96
N GLN A 37 5.19 4.73 -13.82
CA GLN A 37 6.57 5.20 -13.81
C GLN A 37 6.70 6.43 -12.91
N ILE A 38 7.66 6.42 -12.01
CA ILE A 38 7.96 7.54 -11.12
C ILE A 38 9.22 8.23 -11.61
N SER A 39 9.09 9.47 -12.09
CA SER A 39 10.24 10.28 -12.51
C SER A 39 11.12 10.67 -11.31
N THR A 40 12.35 11.08 -11.58
CA THR A 40 13.27 11.61 -10.55
C THR A 40 12.69 12.83 -9.85
N GLU A 41 12.00 13.70 -10.58
CA GLU A 41 11.31 14.86 -10.01
C GLU A 41 10.19 14.41 -9.07
N ARG A 42 9.34 13.48 -9.50
CA ARG A 42 8.26 12.91 -8.67
C ARG A 42 8.82 12.23 -7.42
N LEU A 43 9.93 11.51 -7.54
CA LEU A 43 10.61 10.92 -6.39
C LEU A 43 11.07 11.97 -5.37
N GLY A 44 11.55 13.14 -5.86
CA GLY A 44 11.87 14.29 -5.02
C GLY A 44 10.66 14.81 -4.24
N GLN A 45 9.51 14.96 -4.91
CA GLN A 45 8.25 15.36 -4.27
C GLN A 45 7.78 14.35 -3.22
N LEU A 46 7.87 13.04 -3.51
CA LEU A 46 7.50 11.99 -2.57
C LEU A 46 8.37 12.00 -1.31
N ARG A 47 9.67 12.29 -1.44
CA ARG A 47 10.57 12.47 -0.30
C ARG A 47 10.16 13.66 0.56
N GLN A 48 9.77 14.77 -0.07
CA GLN A 48 9.29 15.95 0.66
C GLN A 48 7.97 15.64 1.39
N ILE A 49 7.02 14.99 0.74
CA ILE A 49 5.75 14.56 1.36
C ILE A 49 6.03 13.67 2.58
N TYR A 50 6.93 12.70 2.45
CA TYR A 50 7.30 11.86 3.59
C TYR A 50 7.91 12.67 4.74
N ALA A 51 8.79 13.61 4.44
CA ALA A 51 9.46 14.42 5.45
C ALA A 51 8.50 15.37 6.18
N GLU A 52 7.53 15.94 5.48
CA GLU A 52 6.60 16.94 6.03
C GLU A 52 5.32 16.32 6.60
N GLN A 53 4.81 15.25 6.02
CA GLN A 53 3.49 14.68 6.32
C GLN A 53 3.54 13.22 6.80
N GLY A 54 4.70 12.58 6.72
CA GLY A 54 4.93 11.23 7.23
C GLY A 54 4.52 10.10 6.29
N TYR A 55 4.57 8.87 6.84
CA TYR A 55 4.41 7.64 6.07
C TYR A 55 3.01 7.48 5.45
N ALA A 56 1.95 7.80 6.20
CA ALA A 56 0.58 7.62 5.72
C ALA A 56 0.29 8.48 4.47
N ALA A 57 0.81 9.71 4.42
CA ALA A 57 0.70 10.57 3.24
C ALA A 57 1.48 10.01 2.05
N LEU A 58 2.71 9.52 2.27
CA LEU A 58 3.48 8.84 1.23
C LEU A 58 2.75 7.58 0.71
N ALA A 59 2.17 6.78 1.61
CA ALA A 59 1.41 5.58 1.25
C ALA A 59 0.21 5.94 0.35
N PHE A 60 -0.53 6.98 0.68
CA PHE A 60 -1.61 7.49 -0.15
C PHE A 60 -1.13 7.87 -1.57
N GLU A 61 -0.03 8.60 -1.69
CA GLU A 61 0.53 9.02 -2.98
C GLU A 61 0.94 7.82 -3.87
N ILE A 62 1.46 6.76 -3.26
CA ILE A 62 1.81 5.53 -4.00
C ILE A 62 0.56 4.71 -4.33
N LEU A 63 -0.33 4.49 -3.36
CA LEU A 63 -1.52 3.66 -3.55
C LEU A 63 -2.49 4.27 -4.56
N SER A 64 -2.60 5.59 -4.62
CA SER A 64 -3.45 6.30 -5.61
C SER A 64 -3.01 6.08 -7.06
N LEU A 65 -1.78 5.63 -7.30
CA LEU A 65 -1.31 5.22 -8.64
C LEU A 65 -1.93 3.88 -9.08
N TYR A 66 -2.36 3.07 -8.14
CA TYR A 66 -2.88 1.72 -8.36
C TYR A 66 -4.38 1.62 -8.10
N ILE A 67 -4.90 2.38 -7.15
CA ILE A 67 -6.29 2.35 -6.70
C ILE A 67 -6.97 3.64 -7.17
N ASP A 68 -7.77 3.54 -8.23
CA ASP A 68 -8.46 4.68 -8.86
C ASP A 68 -10.00 4.59 -8.77
N ASP A 69 -10.51 3.61 -8.07
CA ASP A 69 -11.94 3.34 -7.86
C ASP A 69 -12.40 3.53 -6.41
N ILE A 70 -11.49 3.94 -5.53
CA ILE A 70 -11.81 4.48 -4.19
C ILE A 70 -11.66 6.01 -4.26
N PRO A 71 -12.63 6.79 -3.74
CA PRO A 71 -12.48 8.24 -3.66
C PRO A 71 -11.19 8.65 -2.93
N ALA A 72 -10.51 9.68 -3.44
CA ALA A 72 -9.18 10.06 -2.93
C ALA A 72 -9.18 10.40 -1.43
N ASP A 73 -10.23 11.05 -0.93
CA ASP A 73 -10.34 11.39 0.50
C ASP A 73 -10.55 10.14 1.36
N ASP A 74 -11.31 9.15 0.87
CA ASP A 74 -11.51 7.88 1.56
C ASP A 74 -10.20 7.08 1.60
N LEU A 75 -9.48 6.99 0.48
CA LEU A 75 -8.18 6.31 0.43
C LEU A 75 -7.16 6.98 1.35
N ARG A 76 -7.15 8.32 1.41
CA ARG A 76 -6.29 9.08 2.32
C ARG A 76 -6.63 8.79 3.78
N ALA A 77 -7.92 8.76 4.12
CA ALA A 77 -8.38 8.43 5.46
C ALA A 77 -8.02 6.99 5.85
N LEU A 78 -8.13 6.03 4.92
CA LEU A 78 -7.71 4.63 5.13
C LEU A 78 -6.21 4.52 5.39
N CYS A 79 -5.37 5.24 4.64
CA CYS A 79 -3.92 5.28 4.90
C CYS A 79 -3.62 5.88 6.28
N ALA A 80 -4.28 6.98 6.65
CA ALA A 80 -4.09 7.64 7.93
C ALA A 80 -4.57 6.77 9.11
N LYS A 81 -5.67 6.01 8.95
CA LYS A 81 -6.16 5.05 9.94
C LYS A 81 -5.20 3.86 10.10
N THR A 82 -4.59 3.42 9.01
CA THR A 82 -3.75 2.21 8.97
C THR A 82 -2.34 2.46 9.54
N TYR A 83 -1.66 3.46 8.97
CA TYR A 83 -0.22 3.67 9.21
C TYR A 83 -0.02 4.70 10.33
N THR A 84 -0.19 4.24 11.56
CA THR A 84 -0.04 5.06 12.77
C THR A 84 1.04 4.50 13.70
N GLU A 85 1.62 5.38 14.52
CA GLU A 85 2.57 4.97 15.56
C GLU A 85 1.95 3.98 16.55
N ALA A 86 0.67 4.14 16.87
CA ALA A 86 -0.05 3.23 17.77
C ALA A 86 -0.11 1.78 17.24
N VAL A 87 -0.24 1.62 15.90
CA VAL A 87 -0.29 0.31 15.26
C VAL A 87 1.10 -0.28 15.05
N PHE A 88 2.08 0.55 14.63
CA PHE A 88 3.41 0.07 14.21
C PHE A 88 4.53 0.36 15.22
N GLY A 89 4.23 0.93 16.38
CA GLY A 89 5.22 1.18 17.42
C GLY A 89 6.31 2.19 17.06
N SER A 90 6.16 2.89 15.94
CA SER A 90 7.08 3.92 15.46
C SER A 90 6.37 4.91 14.55
N ALA A 91 6.57 6.19 14.76
CA ALA A 91 6.06 7.25 13.86
C ALA A 91 6.61 7.14 12.43
N ALA A 92 7.80 6.55 12.26
CA ALA A 92 8.39 6.28 10.94
C ALA A 92 7.75 5.08 10.24
N ILE A 93 6.90 4.30 10.91
CA ILE A 93 6.26 3.05 10.45
C ILE A 93 7.29 1.97 10.06
N THR A 94 8.22 2.29 9.17
CA THR A 94 9.33 1.43 8.72
C THR A 94 10.67 2.08 9.03
N PRO A 95 11.05 2.20 10.33
CA PRO A 95 12.28 2.90 10.69
C PRO A 95 13.52 2.25 10.10
N VAL A 96 14.44 3.09 9.65
CA VAL A 96 15.77 2.67 9.15
C VAL A 96 16.77 2.85 10.29
N ARG A 97 17.47 1.77 10.63
CA ARG A 97 18.49 1.77 11.68
C ARG A 97 19.87 1.60 11.04
N PRO A 98 20.82 2.50 11.31
CA PRO A 98 22.20 2.30 10.87
C PRO A 98 22.80 1.11 11.59
N LEU A 99 23.59 0.32 10.87
CA LEU A 99 24.50 -0.68 11.44
C LEU A 99 25.94 -0.17 11.37
N GLU A 100 26.86 -0.94 11.93
CA GLU A 100 28.29 -0.71 11.70
C GLU A 100 28.58 -0.83 10.20
N GLY A 101 29.17 0.21 9.60
CA GLY A 101 29.46 0.28 8.17
C GLY A 101 28.36 0.93 7.33
N PRO A 102 28.37 0.75 5.99
CA PRO A 102 27.50 1.49 5.06
C PRO A 102 26.09 0.92 4.91
N LEU A 103 25.75 -0.21 5.53
CA LEU A 103 24.48 -0.90 5.34
C LEU A 103 23.51 -0.57 6.49
N PRO A 104 22.36 0.03 6.21
CA PRO A 104 21.28 0.17 7.17
C PRO A 104 20.35 -1.05 7.17
N ILE A 105 19.61 -1.25 8.26
CA ILE A 105 18.48 -2.18 8.33
C ILE A 105 17.18 -1.38 8.35
N GLN A 106 16.25 -1.72 7.47
CA GLN A 106 14.88 -1.24 7.52
C GLN A 106 14.02 -2.23 8.29
N ALA A 107 13.37 -1.77 9.37
CA ALA A 107 12.47 -2.59 10.17
C ALA A 107 11.09 -2.66 9.50
N LEU A 108 10.62 -3.86 9.20
CA LEU A 108 9.30 -4.13 8.59
C LEU A 108 8.39 -4.97 9.49
N SER A 109 8.89 -5.47 10.62
CA SER A 109 8.20 -6.43 11.48
C SER A 109 7.80 -5.85 12.84
N ASN A 110 7.48 -4.57 12.89
CA ASN A 110 7.09 -3.86 14.12
C ASN A 110 5.58 -3.58 14.23
N GLY A 111 4.78 -4.21 13.38
CA GLY A 111 3.31 -4.19 13.47
C GLY A 111 2.77 -5.12 14.57
N PRO A 112 1.43 -5.21 14.72
CA PRO A 112 0.78 -5.91 15.84
C PRO A 112 1.13 -7.39 15.97
N THR A 113 1.41 -8.08 14.85
CA THR A 113 1.76 -9.51 14.85
C THR A 113 3.26 -9.76 14.78
N LEU A 114 4.08 -8.71 14.74
CA LEU A 114 5.54 -8.77 14.60
C LEU A 114 6.01 -9.48 13.32
N ALA A 115 5.17 -9.52 12.29
CA ALA A 115 5.46 -10.06 10.98
C ALA A 115 5.44 -8.94 9.92
N PHE A 116 6.29 -9.03 8.88
CA PHE A 116 6.30 -8.04 7.81
C PHE A 116 4.95 -7.91 7.08
N LYS A 117 4.13 -8.96 7.11
CA LYS A 117 2.77 -9.00 6.53
C LYS A 117 1.84 -7.93 7.11
N ASP A 118 2.08 -7.46 8.33
CA ASP A 118 1.29 -6.37 8.93
C ASP A 118 1.26 -5.13 8.05
N MET A 119 2.34 -4.86 7.30
CA MET A 119 2.40 -3.72 6.36
C MET A 119 1.26 -3.74 5.34
N ALA A 120 0.88 -4.92 4.85
CA ALA A 120 -0.22 -5.11 3.91
C ALA A 120 -1.53 -5.47 4.60
N MET A 121 -1.51 -6.36 5.60
CA MET A 121 -2.73 -6.92 6.22
C MET A 121 -3.51 -5.89 7.02
N GLN A 122 -2.84 -4.93 7.67
CA GLN A 122 -3.53 -3.84 8.38
C GLN A 122 -4.29 -2.94 7.39
N LEU A 123 -3.70 -2.63 6.24
CA LEU A 123 -4.37 -1.88 5.18
C LEU A 123 -5.51 -2.71 4.57
N LEU A 124 -5.27 -3.98 4.28
CA LEU A 124 -6.25 -4.88 3.68
C LEU A 124 -7.50 -4.98 4.56
N GLY A 125 -7.35 -5.13 5.87
CA GLY A 125 -8.48 -5.16 6.80
C GLY A 125 -9.33 -3.89 6.76
N ASN A 126 -8.68 -2.72 6.75
CA ASN A 126 -9.37 -1.44 6.65
C ASN A 126 -10.04 -1.22 5.28
N LEU A 127 -9.43 -1.71 4.19
CA LEU A 127 -10.01 -1.67 2.85
C LEU A 127 -11.26 -2.54 2.76
N PHE A 128 -11.22 -3.77 3.31
CA PHE A 128 -12.39 -4.66 3.38
C PHE A 128 -13.54 -4.04 4.17
N GLU A 129 -13.25 -3.52 5.36
CA GLU A 129 -14.26 -2.86 6.19
C GLU A 129 -14.92 -1.70 5.45
N SER A 130 -14.14 -0.88 4.77
CA SER A 130 -14.64 0.26 3.98
C SER A 130 -15.48 -0.19 2.79
N GLU A 131 -15.04 -1.19 2.02
CA GLU A 131 -15.75 -1.63 0.82
C GLU A 131 -17.05 -2.36 1.16
N LEU A 132 -17.08 -3.14 2.25
CA LEU A 132 -18.30 -3.81 2.70
C LEU A 132 -19.34 -2.86 3.32
N ALA A 133 -18.92 -1.65 3.74
CA ALA A 133 -19.79 -0.62 4.28
C ALA A 133 -20.37 0.31 3.19
N ARG A 134 -19.89 0.23 1.95
CA ARG A 134 -20.35 1.04 0.78
C ARG A 134 -21.54 0.39 0.09
#